data_14e5cd54e634df34babe4e6853183743
#
_entry.id   14e5cd54e634df34babe4e6853183743
#
_cell.length_a   1.000
_cell.length_b   1.000
_cell.length_c   1.000
_cell.angle_alpha   90.00
_cell.angle_beta   90.00
_cell.angle_gamma   90.00
#
_symmetry.space_group_name_H-M   'P 1'
#
loop_
_entity.id
_entity.type
_entity.pdbx_description
1 polymer ?
#
loop_
_entity_poly.entity_id
_entity_poly.type
_entity_poly.pdbx_seq_one_letter_code
_entity_poly.pdbx_strand_id
1 'polypeptide(L)'
;MICPDYIIEGLEVQFRNIQQQRMQGLPLLNPALQVEAVGFRQWQDLCLGVLITPWFMNLMLIPHEGDSWCDKQIGDKQTYQFPSGPYEFILGEEEGIGRYQMCSLFSPVFEFRDQQTAVTTAKQVMLAIMDEANQDGLSTCESEINRRWHGETEEDDTTTDESSQQDSSVAISERLQQPMSRRDLLRGAIPQDSEQ
;
A
#
# COMPACT_ATOMS: atom_id res chain seq x y z
N MET A 1 -17.67 0.56 -12.95
CA MET A 1 -17.45 1.86 -13.66
C MET A 1 -15.98 2.22 -13.53
N ILE A 2 -15.43 2.97 -14.48
CA ILE A 2 -14.02 3.38 -14.53
C ILE A 2 -13.97 4.83 -14.04
N CYS A 3 -12.92 5.20 -13.30
CA CYS A 3 -12.68 6.61 -12.96
C CYS A 3 -12.51 7.43 -14.23
N PRO A 4 -13.00 8.67 -14.28
CA PRO A 4 -12.79 9.55 -15.42
C PRO A 4 -11.31 9.82 -15.66
N ASP A 5 -10.88 9.74 -16.92
CA ASP A 5 -9.47 9.91 -17.31
C ASP A 5 -8.92 11.28 -16.90
N TYR A 6 -9.75 12.33 -16.93
CA TYR A 6 -9.32 13.67 -16.54
C TYR A 6 -8.88 13.78 -15.07
N ILE A 7 -9.46 12.96 -14.17
CA ILE A 7 -9.05 12.91 -12.74
C ILE A 7 -7.66 12.30 -12.65
N ILE A 8 -7.43 11.21 -13.36
CA ILE A 8 -6.16 10.48 -13.37
C ILE A 8 -5.04 11.34 -13.96
N GLU A 9 -5.31 11.94 -15.13
CA GLU A 9 -4.37 12.83 -15.80
C GLU A 9 -4.05 14.07 -14.95
N GLY A 10 -5.08 14.69 -14.35
CA GLY A 10 -4.93 15.83 -13.45
C GLY A 10 -4.05 15.50 -12.24
N LEU A 11 -4.28 14.34 -11.63
CA LEU A 11 -3.48 13.83 -10.50
C LEU A 11 -2.01 13.68 -10.90
N GLU A 12 -1.73 13.00 -11.99
CA GLU A 12 -0.36 12.78 -12.46
C GLU A 12 0.36 14.09 -12.81
N VAL A 13 -0.32 15.00 -13.52
CA VAL A 13 0.24 16.31 -13.89
C VAL A 13 0.61 17.09 -12.63
N GLN A 14 -0.29 17.15 -11.66
CA GLN A 14 -0.04 17.90 -10.43
C GLN A 14 1.11 17.31 -9.61
N PHE A 15 1.18 15.99 -9.44
CA PHE A 15 2.29 15.38 -8.70
C PHE A 15 3.63 15.45 -9.45
N ARG A 16 3.65 15.49 -10.78
CA ARG A 16 4.85 15.84 -11.56
C ARG A 16 5.29 17.29 -11.33
N ASN A 17 4.34 18.23 -11.22
CA ASN A 17 4.64 19.62 -10.88
C ASN A 17 5.23 19.73 -9.46
N ILE A 18 4.65 19.01 -8.49
CA ILE A 18 5.19 18.95 -7.12
C ILE A 18 6.62 18.40 -7.13
N GLN A 19 6.88 17.33 -7.88
CA GLN A 19 8.22 16.76 -8.03
C GLN A 19 9.23 17.81 -8.53
N GLN A 20 8.86 18.58 -9.56
CA GLN A 20 9.73 19.56 -10.17
C GLN A 20 9.94 20.82 -9.33
N GLN A 21 8.90 21.26 -8.61
CA GLN A 21 8.94 22.54 -7.89
C GLN A 21 9.36 22.42 -6.43
N ARG A 22 8.95 21.33 -5.75
CA ARG A 22 9.12 21.20 -4.29
C ARG A 22 10.08 20.09 -3.88
N MET A 23 10.22 19.04 -4.72
CA MET A 23 10.97 17.83 -4.35
C MET A 23 12.37 17.77 -4.99
N GLN A 24 12.67 18.67 -5.93
CA GLN A 24 13.93 18.64 -6.65
C GLN A 24 15.14 18.82 -5.72
N GLY A 25 16.13 17.94 -5.82
CA GLY A 25 17.35 17.99 -5.01
C GLY A 25 17.23 17.37 -3.62
N LEU A 26 16.06 16.86 -3.23
CA LEU A 26 15.91 16.15 -1.97
C LEU A 26 16.46 14.71 -2.07
N PRO A 27 17.19 14.23 -1.04
CA PRO A 27 17.83 12.91 -1.08
C PRO A 27 16.85 11.73 -0.93
N LEU A 28 15.54 12.02 -0.77
CA LEU A 28 14.50 11.02 -0.61
C LEU A 28 13.86 10.55 -1.93
N LEU A 29 14.31 11.10 -3.07
CA LEU A 29 13.79 10.72 -4.37
C LEU A 29 14.44 9.44 -4.90
N ASN A 30 13.64 8.46 -5.28
CA ASN A 30 14.11 7.31 -6.03
C ASN A 30 14.13 7.64 -7.56
N PRO A 31 15.30 7.76 -8.18
CA PRO A 31 15.41 8.15 -9.58
C PRO A 31 14.90 7.10 -10.57
N ALA A 32 14.69 5.87 -10.11
CA ALA A 32 14.14 4.78 -10.91
C ALA A 32 12.62 4.88 -11.09
N LEU A 33 11.95 5.74 -10.31
CA LEU A 33 10.51 5.88 -10.33
C LEU A 33 10.05 7.20 -10.95
N GLN A 34 8.85 7.14 -11.53
CA GLN A 34 8.14 8.27 -12.09
C GLN A 34 6.76 8.37 -11.44
N VAL A 35 6.12 9.54 -11.58
CA VAL A 35 4.72 9.70 -11.18
C VAL A 35 3.83 8.91 -12.13
N GLU A 36 3.11 7.94 -11.58
CA GLU A 36 2.18 7.09 -12.32
C GLU A 36 0.99 6.69 -11.44
N ALA A 37 -0.21 6.86 -11.98
CA ALA A 37 -1.46 6.45 -11.35
C ALA A 37 -1.83 5.04 -11.81
N VAL A 38 -2.00 4.11 -10.89
CA VAL A 38 -2.18 2.68 -11.17
C VAL A 38 -3.50 2.16 -10.64
N GLY A 39 -4.25 1.45 -11.48
CA GLY A 39 -5.41 0.68 -11.09
C GLY A 39 -6.61 1.49 -10.59
N PHE A 40 -6.70 2.77 -10.97
CA PHE A 40 -7.81 3.63 -10.57
C PHE A 40 -9.15 3.08 -11.06
N ARG A 41 -10.11 3.01 -10.14
CA ARG A 41 -11.46 2.53 -10.38
C ARG A 41 -12.44 3.22 -9.46
N GLN A 42 -13.71 3.22 -9.85
CA GLN A 42 -14.77 3.70 -8.98
C GLN A 42 -14.93 2.77 -7.77
N TRP A 43 -14.97 3.37 -6.62
CA TRP A 43 -15.28 2.73 -5.34
C TRP A 43 -16.24 3.64 -4.57
N GLN A 44 -17.52 3.21 -4.42
CA GLN A 44 -18.60 4.08 -3.94
C GLN A 44 -18.70 5.34 -4.83
N ASP A 45 -18.72 6.53 -4.22
CA ASP A 45 -18.76 7.81 -4.92
C ASP A 45 -17.36 8.42 -5.13
N LEU A 46 -16.31 7.62 -4.99
CA LEU A 46 -14.91 8.03 -5.06
C LEU A 46 -14.16 7.26 -6.14
N CYS A 47 -13.06 7.81 -6.60
CA CYS A 47 -12.02 7.11 -7.34
C CYS A 47 -10.98 6.55 -6.35
N LEU A 48 -10.78 5.25 -6.35
CA LEU A 48 -9.75 4.55 -5.58
C LEU A 48 -8.66 4.04 -6.53
N GLY A 49 -7.40 4.28 -6.17
CA GLY A 49 -6.25 3.76 -6.91
C GLY A 49 -4.96 3.94 -6.14
N VAL A 50 -3.86 3.53 -6.74
CA VAL A 50 -2.51 3.73 -6.19
C VAL A 50 -1.80 4.82 -6.99
N LEU A 51 -1.23 5.79 -6.29
CA LEU A 51 -0.32 6.76 -6.87
C LEU A 51 1.11 6.39 -6.50
N ILE A 52 1.94 6.16 -7.52
CA ILE A 52 3.38 5.99 -7.41
C ILE A 52 4.03 7.34 -7.67
N THR A 53 4.97 7.71 -6.81
CA THR A 53 5.85 8.87 -7.00
C THR A 53 7.28 8.47 -6.66
N PRO A 54 8.30 9.26 -7.02
CA PRO A 54 9.67 8.99 -6.60
C PRO A 54 9.91 9.03 -5.08
N TRP A 55 8.96 9.47 -4.26
CA TRP A 55 9.14 9.60 -2.80
C TRP A 55 8.10 8.86 -1.97
N PHE A 56 6.98 8.43 -2.55
CA PHE A 56 6.01 7.56 -1.89
C PHE A 56 5.22 6.70 -2.88
N MET A 57 4.59 5.66 -2.36
CA MET A 57 3.48 4.94 -2.97
C MET A 57 2.31 4.95 -2.00
N ASN A 58 1.19 5.54 -2.39
CA ASN A 58 0.00 5.69 -1.54
C ASN A 58 -1.26 5.16 -2.22
N LEU A 59 -2.18 4.60 -1.43
CA LEU A 59 -3.58 4.50 -1.83
C LEU A 59 -4.19 5.89 -1.82
N MET A 60 -4.96 6.22 -2.86
CA MET A 60 -5.61 7.51 -3.05
C MET A 60 -7.12 7.32 -3.16
N LEU A 61 -7.87 8.18 -2.48
CA LEU A 61 -9.29 8.38 -2.68
C LEU A 61 -9.52 9.80 -3.19
N ILE A 62 -10.18 9.93 -4.34
CA ILE A 62 -10.43 11.22 -5.00
C ILE A 62 -11.93 11.30 -5.29
N PRO A 63 -12.62 12.41 -4.96
CA PRO A 63 -14.03 12.57 -5.26
C PRO A 63 -14.25 12.69 -6.77
N HIS A 64 -15.36 12.15 -7.25
CA HIS A 64 -15.77 12.26 -8.65
C HIS A 64 -16.19 13.67 -9.03
N GLU A 65 -17.02 14.27 -8.16
CA GLU A 65 -17.56 15.60 -8.33
C GLU A 65 -17.78 16.27 -6.98
N GLY A 66 -17.64 17.57 -6.96
CA GLY A 66 -17.94 18.38 -5.78
C GLY A 66 -16.82 18.43 -4.75
N ASP A 67 -17.08 19.23 -3.73
CA ASP A 67 -16.15 19.46 -2.62
C ASP A 67 -16.45 18.45 -1.49
N SER A 68 -16.11 17.19 -1.72
CA SER A 68 -16.19 16.17 -0.67
C SER A 68 -15.25 16.57 0.47
N TRP A 69 -15.72 16.31 1.70
CA TRP A 69 -14.97 16.62 2.93
C TRP A 69 -14.75 18.12 3.22
N CYS A 70 -15.61 19.02 2.69
CA CYS A 70 -15.53 20.47 2.93
C CYS A 70 -15.67 20.86 4.42
N ASP A 71 -16.30 20.01 5.22
CA ASP A 71 -16.49 20.16 6.68
C ASP A 71 -15.29 19.65 7.51
N LYS A 72 -14.29 19.01 6.87
CA LYS A 72 -13.13 18.43 7.53
C LYS A 72 -11.89 19.30 7.41
N GLN A 73 -10.94 19.13 8.34
CA GLN A 73 -9.66 19.81 8.32
C GLN A 73 -8.61 18.97 7.61
N ILE A 74 -7.66 19.64 6.91
CA ILE A 74 -6.51 18.96 6.33
C ILE A 74 -5.70 18.28 7.44
N GLY A 75 -5.35 17.00 7.22
CA GLY A 75 -4.73 16.15 8.23
C GLY A 75 -5.72 15.29 9.02
N ASP A 76 -7.03 15.52 8.91
CA ASP A 76 -8.02 14.66 9.54
C ASP A 76 -7.91 13.23 9.02
N LYS A 77 -8.11 12.28 9.93
CA LYS A 77 -8.05 10.86 9.66
C LYS A 77 -9.45 10.26 9.53
N GLN A 78 -9.61 9.38 8.58
CA GLN A 78 -10.84 8.63 8.37
C GLN A 78 -10.53 7.17 8.03
N THR A 79 -11.22 6.25 8.71
CA THR A 79 -11.10 4.82 8.44
C THR A 79 -12.20 4.37 7.48
N TYR A 80 -11.79 3.67 6.42
CA TYR A 80 -12.68 3.02 5.48
C TYR A 80 -12.59 1.51 5.59
N GLN A 81 -13.73 0.84 5.48
CA GLN A 81 -13.81 -0.63 5.47
C GLN A 81 -13.69 -1.15 4.05
N PHE A 82 -12.62 -1.85 3.79
CA PHE A 82 -12.43 -2.61 2.55
C PHE A 82 -12.66 -4.11 2.81
N PRO A 83 -12.85 -4.93 1.78
CA PRO A 83 -12.98 -6.37 1.94
C PRO A 83 -11.85 -7.01 2.76
N SER A 84 -10.61 -6.53 2.60
CA SER A 84 -9.45 -6.99 3.38
C SER A 84 -9.31 -6.36 4.77
N GLY A 85 -10.25 -5.50 5.21
CA GLY A 85 -10.25 -4.88 6.53
C GLY A 85 -10.21 -3.35 6.53
N PRO A 86 -10.02 -2.71 7.70
CA PRO A 86 -10.02 -1.26 7.84
C PRO A 86 -8.70 -0.63 7.38
N TYR A 87 -8.79 0.50 6.69
CA TYR A 87 -7.64 1.34 6.29
C TYR A 87 -7.87 2.77 6.73
N GLU A 88 -6.88 3.36 7.41
CA GLU A 88 -6.90 4.76 7.83
C GLU A 88 -6.32 5.63 6.70
N PHE A 89 -7.10 6.62 6.30
CA PHE A 89 -6.73 7.62 5.31
C PHE A 89 -6.60 8.99 5.97
N ILE A 90 -5.72 9.81 5.45
CA ILE A 90 -5.46 11.19 5.89
C ILE A 90 -5.91 12.14 4.80
N LEU A 91 -6.68 13.18 5.18
CA LEU A 91 -7.15 14.20 4.26
C LEU A 91 -6.00 15.14 3.86
N GLY A 92 -5.78 15.27 2.57
CA GLY A 92 -4.89 16.24 1.95
C GLY A 92 -5.64 17.18 1.02
N GLU A 93 -4.98 18.26 0.64
CA GLU A 93 -5.46 19.20 -0.36
C GLU A 93 -4.29 19.67 -1.22
N GLU A 94 -4.49 19.76 -2.52
CA GLU A 94 -3.48 20.27 -3.43
C GLU A 94 -4.15 21.08 -4.55
N GLU A 95 -3.51 22.20 -4.92
CA GLU A 95 -4.00 23.04 -6.01
C GLU A 95 -4.12 22.24 -7.30
N GLY A 96 -5.24 22.38 -8.02
CA GLY A 96 -5.49 21.64 -9.25
C GLY A 96 -6.09 20.24 -9.09
N ILE A 97 -6.02 19.63 -7.90
CA ILE A 97 -6.70 18.37 -7.59
C ILE A 97 -7.88 18.61 -6.65
N GLY A 98 -7.76 19.61 -5.76
CA GLY A 98 -8.66 19.82 -4.64
C GLY A 98 -8.36 18.88 -3.48
N ARG A 99 -9.39 18.49 -2.74
CA ARG A 99 -9.27 17.60 -1.58
C ARG A 99 -9.21 16.13 -2.01
N TYR A 100 -8.32 15.39 -1.40
CA TYR A 100 -8.15 13.96 -1.58
C TYR A 100 -7.80 13.30 -0.24
N GLN A 101 -7.96 12.01 -0.17
CA GLN A 101 -7.49 11.24 1.00
C GLN A 101 -6.43 10.24 0.57
N MET A 102 -5.45 10.01 1.42
CA MET A 102 -4.33 9.11 1.14
C MET A 102 -4.04 8.19 2.32
N CYS A 103 -3.70 6.94 2.00
CA CYS A 103 -3.17 5.95 2.93
C CYS A 103 -1.79 5.53 2.45
N SER A 104 -0.77 5.69 3.31
CA SER A 104 0.62 5.39 2.94
C SER A 104 0.83 3.87 2.85
N LEU A 105 1.40 3.42 1.74
CA LEU A 105 1.83 2.04 1.52
C LEU A 105 3.35 1.92 1.71
N PHE A 106 4.11 2.75 0.99
CA PHE A 106 5.56 2.80 1.05
C PHE A 106 6.04 4.26 1.09
N SER A 107 6.84 4.60 2.10
CA SER A 107 7.46 5.91 2.25
C SER A 107 8.69 5.81 3.17
N PRO A 108 9.91 5.98 2.63
CA PRO A 108 10.28 6.17 1.22
C PRO A 108 10.13 4.90 0.37
N VAL A 109 10.40 5.01 -0.94
CA VAL A 109 10.23 3.95 -1.96
C VAL A 109 11.56 3.40 -2.50
N PHE A 110 12.60 3.37 -1.68
CA PHE A 110 13.95 2.97 -2.10
C PHE A 110 14.10 1.49 -2.40
N GLU A 111 13.18 0.64 -1.94
CA GLU A 111 13.15 -0.78 -2.24
C GLU A 111 12.83 -1.10 -3.70
N PHE A 112 12.21 -0.20 -4.44
CA PHE A 112 11.87 -0.40 -5.85
C PHE A 112 13.06 -0.09 -6.75
N ARG A 113 13.55 -1.08 -7.47
CA ARG A 113 14.69 -0.95 -8.40
C ARG A 113 14.30 -0.33 -9.74
N ASP A 114 13.03 -0.46 -10.12
CA ASP A 114 12.49 0.02 -11.39
C ASP A 114 10.99 0.30 -11.28
N GLN A 115 10.47 1.05 -12.27
CA GLN A 115 9.06 1.40 -12.37
C GLN A 115 8.15 0.18 -12.52
N GLN A 116 8.59 -0.84 -13.27
CA GLN A 116 7.77 -2.03 -13.54
C GLN A 116 7.48 -2.81 -12.27
N THR A 117 8.45 -2.95 -11.38
CA THR A 117 8.28 -3.58 -10.07
C THR A 117 7.30 -2.79 -9.21
N ALA A 118 7.43 -1.46 -9.18
CA ALA A 118 6.51 -0.60 -8.43
C ALA A 118 5.07 -0.70 -8.96
N VAL A 119 4.88 -0.68 -10.28
CA VAL A 119 3.55 -0.85 -10.93
C VAL A 119 2.96 -2.23 -10.64
N THR A 120 3.77 -3.28 -10.67
CA THR A 120 3.31 -4.63 -10.35
C THR A 120 2.85 -4.71 -8.90
N THR A 121 3.63 -4.17 -7.97
CA THR A 121 3.26 -4.08 -6.55
C THR A 121 1.98 -3.29 -6.34
N ALA A 122 1.83 -2.13 -6.99
CA ALA A 122 0.62 -1.32 -6.91
C ALA A 122 -0.64 -2.09 -7.39
N LYS A 123 -0.52 -2.85 -8.49
CA LYS A 123 -1.61 -3.73 -8.97
C LYS A 123 -1.95 -4.83 -7.98
N GLN A 124 -0.96 -5.45 -7.36
CA GLN A 124 -1.17 -6.48 -6.33
C GLN A 124 -1.86 -5.90 -5.09
N VAL A 125 -1.46 -4.70 -4.65
CA VAL A 125 -2.14 -3.99 -3.56
C VAL A 125 -3.61 -3.76 -3.89
N MET A 126 -3.92 -3.28 -5.10
CA MET A 126 -5.31 -3.05 -5.53
C MET A 126 -6.16 -4.33 -5.58
N LEU A 127 -5.55 -5.48 -5.85
CA LEU A 127 -6.23 -6.78 -5.76
C LEU A 127 -6.40 -7.20 -4.30
N ALA A 128 -5.34 -7.10 -3.51
CA ALA A 128 -5.32 -7.55 -2.12
C ALA A 128 -6.31 -6.81 -1.22
N ILE A 129 -6.50 -5.50 -1.38
CA ILE A 129 -7.46 -4.73 -0.57
C ILE A 129 -8.92 -5.09 -0.86
N MET A 130 -9.20 -5.67 -2.03
CA MET A 130 -10.54 -6.11 -2.43
C MET A 130 -10.79 -7.60 -2.22
N ASP A 131 -9.85 -8.30 -1.62
CA ASP A 131 -9.97 -9.73 -1.33
C ASP A 131 -10.26 -9.95 0.17
N GLU A 132 -11.43 -10.53 0.46
CA GLU A 132 -11.84 -10.87 1.83
C GLU A 132 -10.93 -11.93 2.48
N ALA A 133 -10.25 -12.77 1.69
CA ALA A 133 -9.31 -13.75 2.20
C ALA A 133 -8.12 -13.12 2.94
N ASN A 134 -7.86 -11.82 2.73
CA ASN A 134 -6.80 -11.08 3.42
C ASN A 134 -7.25 -10.48 4.78
N GLN A 135 -8.50 -10.71 5.23
CA GLN A 135 -9.01 -10.23 6.52
C GLN A 135 -8.35 -10.92 7.73
N ASP A 136 -8.05 -12.20 7.62
CA ASP A 136 -7.57 -13.00 8.76
C ASP A 136 -6.17 -12.63 9.26
N GLY A 137 -5.38 -11.93 8.44
CA GLY A 137 -4.04 -11.47 8.84
C GLY A 137 -4.01 -10.30 9.83
N LEU A 138 -5.13 -9.60 10.04
CA LEU A 138 -5.20 -8.42 10.92
C LEU A 138 -5.63 -8.75 12.34
N SER A 139 -6.59 -9.66 12.52
CA SER A 139 -7.12 -10.02 13.85
C SER A 139 -6.09 -10.78 14.71
N THR A 140 -5.26 -11.61 14.06
CA THR A 140 -4.20 -12.37 14.77
C THR A 140 -3.05 -11.45 15.22
N CYS A 141 -2.68 -10.46 14.41
CA CYS A 141 -1.57 -9.57 14.75
C CYS A 141 -1.94 -8.54 15.82
N GLU A 142 -3.16 -8.00 15.82
CA GLU A 142 -3.64 -7.10 16.90
C GLU A 142 -3.80 -7.84 18.23
N SER A 143 -4.28 -9.09 18.21
CA SER A 143 -4.39 -9.90 19.40
C SER A 143 -3.03 -10.32 19.97
N GLU A 144 -2.03 -10.61 19.12
CA GLU A 144 -0.66 -10.91 19.55
C GLU A 144 0.07 -9.67 20.10
N ILE A 145 -0.13 -8.51 19.48
CA ILE A 145 0.45 -7.24 19.97
C ILE A 145 -0.18 -6.87 21.33
N ASN A 146 -1.51 -6.94 21.45
CA ASN A 146 -2.19 -6.66 22.73
C ASN A 146 -1.76 -7.66 23.82
N ARG A 147 -1.63 -8.95 23.51
CA ARG A 147 -1.17 -9.97 24.47
C ARG A 147 0.25 -9.70 24.96
N ARG A 148 1.17 -9.29 24.06
CA ARG A 148 2.55 -8.89 24.43
C ARG A 148 2.61 -7.60 25.24
N TRP A 149 1.72 -6.64 25.00
CA TRP A 149 1.67 -5.38 25.75
C TRP A 149 1.07 -5.55 27.15
N HIS A 150 0.20 -6.53 27.34
CA HIS A 150 -0.43 -6.83 28.63
C HIS A 150 0.31 -7.88 29.47
N GLY A 151 1.47 -8.37 29.02
CA GLY A 151 2.40 -9.16 29.83
C GLY A 151 1.95 -10.60 30.15
N GLU A 152 1.04 -11.18 29.35
CA GLU A 152 0.70 -12.60 29.46
C GLU A 152 1.76 -13.43 28.71
N THR A 153 2.85 -13.75 29.40
CA THR A 153 3.82 -14.76 28.98
C THR A 153 3.33 -16.12 29.46
N GLU A 154 2.97 -16.98 28.54
CA GLU A 154 2.84 -18.41 28.86
C GLU A 154 4.25 -18.96 29.15
N GLU A 155 4.40 -19.56 30.32
CA GLU A 155 5.62 -20.24 30.74
C GLU A 155 5.87 -21.46 29.86
N ASP A 156 7.05 -21.46 29.27
CA ASP A 156 7.58 -22.48 28.36
C ASP A 156 7.93 -23.73 29.18
N ASP A 157 7.36 -24.86 28.87
CA ASP A 157 7.83 -26.16 29.32
C ASP A 157 8.64 -26.84 28.21
N THR A 158 9.92 -26.95 28.51
CA THR A 158 10.97 -27.51 27.67
C THR A 158 10.76 -28.97 27.31
N THR A 159 10.97 -29.34 26.06
CA THR A 159 11.77 -30.55 25.71
C THR A 159 12.40 -30.46 24.33
N THR A 160 13.68 -30.67 24.33
CA THR A 160 14.65 -30.93 23.26
C THR A 160 14.19 -32.07 22.33
N ASP A 161 14.35 -31.93 20.99
CA ASP A 161 15.17 -32.88 20.24
C ASP A 161 15.52 -32.44 18.80
N GLU A 162 16.64 -32.96 18.33
CA GLU A 162 17.44 -32.58 17.16
C GLU A 162 16.89 -33.07 15.82
N SER A 163 17.41 -32.40 14.78
CA SER A 163 17.74 -32.89 13.42
C SER A 163 16.63 -33.22 12.43
N SER A 164 16.59 -32.47 11.35
CA SER A 164 16.89 -32.99 9.99
C SER A 164 16.74 -31.91 8.91
N GLN A 165 17.80 -31.67 8.18
CA GLN A 165 17.81 -31.00 6.89
C GLN A 165 17.02 -31.83 5.88
N GLN A 166 16.12 -31.18 5.13
CA GLN A 166 15.86 -31.56 3.73
C GLN A 166 15.04 -30.50 2.98
N ASP A 167 15.70 -29.97 1.97
CA ASP A 167 15.24 -29.75 0.61
C ASP A 167 14.00 -28.89 0.36
N SER A 168 14.26 -27.65 -0.08
CA SER A 168 13.28 -26.68 -0.51
C SER A 168 13.40 -26.43 -2.01
N SER A 169 12.59 -27.16 -2.78
CA SER A 169 12.22 -26.74 -4.13
C SER A 169 10.69 -26.86 -4.28
N VAL A 170 9.95 -25.94 -3.66
CA VAL A 170 8.52 -25.77 -3.91
C VAL A 170 8.36 -24.65 -4.91
N ALA A 171 7.74 -24.96 -6.05
CA ALA A 171 7.56 -24.07 -7.18
C ALA A 171 6.83 -22.77 -6.77
N ILE A 172 7.28 -21.65 -7.36
CA ILE A 172 6.81 -20.28 -7.15
C ILE A 172 5.28 -20.14 -7.32
N SER A 173 4.65 -21.01 -8.11
CA SER A 173 3.20 -21.02 -8.36
C SER A 173 2.33 -21.45 -7.17
N GLU A 174 2.86 -22.16 -6.18
CA GLU A 174 2.10 -22.54 -4.98
C GLU A 174 2.15 -21.48 -3.88
N ARG A 175 3.16 -20.61 -3.86
CA ARG A 175 3.28 -19.50 -2.90
C ARG A 175 2.32 -18.34 -3.17
N LEU A 176 1.83 -18.21 -4.39
CA LEU A 176 0.84 -17.17 -4.78
C LEU A 176 -0.60 -17.51 -4.35
N GLN A 177 -0.85 -18.70 -3.83
CA GLN A 177 -2.17 -19.14 -3.37
C GLN A 177 -2.34 -19.10 -1.85
N GLN A 178 -1.32 -18.64 -1.10
CA GLN A 178 -1.45 -18.45 0.34
C GLN A 178 -1.87 -17.00 0.65
N PRO A 179 -2.80 -16.78 1.59
CA PRO A 179 -3.19 -15.43 2.01
C PRO A 179 -1.96 -14.70 2.56
N MET A 180 -1.54 -13.64 1.87
CA MET A 180 -0.40 -12.82 2.29
C MET A 180 -0.84 -11.79 3.33
N SER A 181 -0.17 -11.79 4.48
CA SER A 181 -0.33 -10.77 5.49
C SER A 181 0.10 -9.39 4.94
N ARG A 182 -0.60 -8.30 5.35
CA ARG A 182 -0.17 -6.92 5.06
C ARG A 182 1.31 -6.67 5.32
N ARG A 183 1.85 -7.30 6.37
CA ARG A 183 3.25 -7.16 6.77
C ARG A 183 4.20 -7.85 5.80
N ASP A 184 3.78 -8.94 5.17
CA ASP A 184 4.56 -9.64 4.17
C ASP A 184 4.50 -8.91 2.83
N LEU A 185 3.34 -8.33 2.49
CA LEU A 185 3.20 -7.42 1.37
C LEU A 185 4.06 -6.14 1.55
N LEU A 186 4.08 -5.57 2.76
CA LEU A 186 4.83 -4.36 3.09
C LEU A 186 6.32 -4.61 3.35
N ARG A 187 6.74 -5.85 3.65
CA ARG A 187 8.15 -6.23 3.79
C ARG A 187 8.82 -6.62 2.49
N GLY A 188 8.09 -6.51 1.36
CA GLY A 188 8.66 -6.77 0.05
C GLY A 188 9.13 -8.22 -0.08
N ALA A 189 8.22 -9.19 -0.08
CA ALA A 189 8.48 -10.49 -0.66
C ALA A 189 8.63 -10.33 -2.18
N ILE A 190 9.61 -9.53 -2.60
CA ILE A 190 10.07 -9.46 -3.98
C ILE A 190 10.90 -10.73 -4.20
N PRO A 191 10.54 -11.61 -5.15
CA PRO A 191 11.40 -12.74 -5.50
C PRO A 191 12.76 -12.17 -5.96
N GLN A 192 13.81 -12.46 -5.21
CA GLN A 192 15.17 -12.21 -5.70
C GLN A 192 15.46 -13.28 -6.73
N ASP A 193 15.42 -12.93 -8.00
CA ASP A 193 16.06 -13.71 -9.05
C ASP A 193 17.57 -13.65 -8.81
N SER A 194 18.10 -14.77 -8.32
CA SER A 194 19.54 -15.00 -8.28
C SER A 194 19.95 -15.50 -9.66
N GLU A 195 20.40 -14.61 -10.54
CA GLU A 195 21.20 -15.02 -11.68
C GLU A 195 22.59 -15.41 -11.22
N GLN A 196 22.93 -16.66 -11.51
CA GLN A 196 24.29 -17.09 -11.83
C GLN A 196 24.38 -17.40 -13.31
#